data_c3ab6602975354991dcc09b7938aca5c
#
_entry.id   c3ab6602975354991dcc09b7938aca5c
#
_cell.length_a   1.000
_cell.length_b   1.000
_cell.length_c   1.000
_cell.angle_alpha   90.00
_cell.angle_beta   90.00
_cell.angle_gamma   90.00
#
_symmetry.space_group_name_H-M   'P 1'
#
loop_
_entity.id
_entity.type
_entity.pdbx_description
1 polymer ?
#
loop_
_entity_poly.entity_id
_entity_poly.type
_entity_poly.pdbx_seq_one_letter_code
_entity_poly.pdbx_strand_id
1 'polypeptide(L)'
;MNAVQPFATATWSLVPRRTAVVVIDMQNDFLHPEGWYAQSGVDIIHMQAAIGPTRTLVAEARARGIPIIWTRHGFRDERDAGVFMRLRPFLATGGLRKETWGYNLIDGLGQTEYDWFIEKSRLSAFYNTNLELVLRSLDAETILIAGVLTNQCVAATSKDANFRDFKPIVVRECTGTTLPHLHEPALEMMSVGWCEVRPLEEAICQIRNLPLSNS
;
A
#
# COMPACT_ATOMS: atom_id res chain seq x y z
N MET A 1 -21.93 24.95 24.34
CA MET A 1 -22.01 24.28 23.04
C MET A 1 -20.56 23.89 22.69
N ASN A 2 -20.23 22.62 22.67
CA ASN A 2 -18.92 22.20 22.19
C ASN A 2 -18.81 22.55 20.71
N ALA A 3 -17.79 23.30 20.34
CA ALA A 3 -17.54 23.64 18.95
C ALA A 3 -17.44 22.32 18.16
N VAL A 4 -18.27 22.14 17.16
CA VAL A 4 -18.17 21.01 16.22
C VAL A 4 -16.83 21.18 15.52
N GLN A 5 -15.94 20.22 15.68
CA GLN A 5 -14.73 20.18 14.86
C GLN A 5 -15.15 19.75 13.44
N PRO A 6 -15.08 20.62 12.44
CA PRO A 6 -15.60 20.34 11.10
C PRO A 6 -14.81 19.25 10.37
N PHE A 7 -13.57 18.96 10.82
CA PHE A 7 -12.67 17.97 10.24
C PHE A 7 -12.15 17.06 11.35
N ALA A 8 -12.95 16.08 11.76
CA ALA A 8 -12.49 15.03 12.65
C ALA A 8 -11.79 13.95 11.81
N THR A 9 -10.59 13.54 12.25
CA THR A 9 -9.95 12.36 11.67
C THR A 9 -10.74 11.11 12.06
N ALA A 10 -10.94 10.20 11.10
CA ALA A 10 -11.57 8.92 11.39
C ALA A 10 -10.67 8.06 12.30
N THR A 11 -11.29 7.36 13.23
CA THR A 11 -10.62 6.32 14.02
C THR A 11 -11.42 5.04 13.90
N TRP A 12 -10.81 4.01 13.32
CA TRP A 12 -11.49 2.73 13.08
C TRP A 12 -10.86 1.60 13.88
N SER A 13 -11.70 0.77 14.47
CA SER A 13 -11.24 -0.43 15.15
C SER A 13 -10.92 -1.54 14.16
N LEU A 14 -9.87 -2.30 14.43
CA LEU A 14 -9.62 -3.55 13.73
C LEU A 14 -10.62 -4.60 14.26
N VAL A 15 -11.24 -5.31 13.33
CA VAL A 15 -12.24 -6.35 13.66
C VAL A 15 -11.69 -7.71 13.19
N PRO A 16 -11.68 -8.73 14.05
CA PRO A 16 -11.27 -10.09 13.66
C PRO A 16 -12.04 -10.57 12.42
N ARG A 17 -11.36 -11.19 11.48
CA ARG A 17 -11.92 -11.73 10.21
C ARG A 17 -12.55 -10.68 9.28
N ARG A 18 -12.52 -9.39 9.66
CA ARG A 18 -13.00 -8.28 8.83
C ARG A 18 -11.91 -7.25 8.53
N THR A 19 -10.67 -7.62 8.76
CA THR A 19 -9.49 -6.79 8.50
C THR A 19 -8.57 -7.50 7.52
N ALA A 20 -8.02 -6.76 6.55
CA ALA A 20 -6.98 -7.23 5.64
C ALA A 20 -5.81 -6.24 5.60
N VAL A 21 -4.62 -6.72 5.23
CA VAL A 21 -3.47 -5.87 4.92
C VAL A 21 -3.29 -5.82 3.41
N VAL A 22 -3.20 -4.63 2.84
CA VAL A 22 -2.88 -4.40 1.43
C VAL A 22 -1.53 -3.71 1.33
N VAL A 23 -0.54 -4.42 0.80
CA VAL A 23 0.83 -3.93 0.63
C VAL A 23 1.04 -3.49 -0.82
N ILE A 24 1.27 -2.20 -1.00
CA ILE A 24 1.28 -1.55 -2.30
C ILE A 24 2.70 -1.51 -2.88
N ASP A 25 2.90 -2.19 -4.01
CA ASP A 25 4.02 -2.04 -4.96
C ASP A 25 5.44 -2.08 -4.35
N MET A 26 5.66 -2.91 -3.34
CA MET A 26 6.99 -3.09 -2.72
C MET A 26 7.90 -3.93 -3.61
N GLN A 27 8.19 -3.44 -4.83
CA GLN A 27 8.89 -4.12 -5.92
C GLN A 27 10.36 -3.73 -6.00
N ASN A 28 11.19 -4.59 -6.61
CA ASN A 28 12.60 -4.33 -6.83
C ASN A 28 12.85 -3.04 -7.60
N ASP A 29 12.07 -2.74 -8.64
CA ASP A 29 12.23 -1.51 -9.43
C ASP A 29 12.09 -0.23 -8.60
N PHE A 30 11.27 -0.25 -7.54
CA PHE A 30 11.10 0.89 -6.64
C PHE A 30 12.14 0.96 -5.52
N LEU A 31 12.59 -0.21 -5.01
CA LEU A 31 13.20 -0.30 -3.68
C LEU A 31 14.64 -0.84 -3.71
N HIS A 32 15.04 -1.58 -4.75
CA HIS A 32 16.37 -2.16 -4.81
C HIS A 32 17.37 -1.18 -5.44
N PRO A 33 18.63 -1.11 -4.95
CA PRO A 33 19.66 -0.25 -5.56
C PRO A 33 19.93 -0.54 -7.05
N GLU A 34 19.70 -1.78 -7.49
CA GLU A 34 19.78 -2.19 -8.89
C GLU A 34 18.43 -2.08 -9.63
N GLY A 35 17.39 -1.62 -8.96
CA GLY A 35 16.07 -1.40 -9.53
C GLY A 35 16.05 -0.16 -10.44
N TRP A 36 15.06 -0.10 -11.33
CA TRP A 36 15.01 0.91 -12.37
C TRP A 36 14.96 2.35 -11.85
N TYR A 37 14.28 2.60 -10.73
CA TYR A 37 14.20 3.93 -10.14
C TYR A 37 15.60 4.42 -9.72
N ALA A 38 16.35 3.63 -8.97
CA ALA A 38 17.72 3.97 -8.57
C ALA A 38 18.64 4.11 -9.78
N GLN A 39 18.57 3.19 -10.75
CA GLN A 39 19.36 3.24 -11.99
C GLN A 39 19.03 4.48 -12.85
N SER A 40 17.82 5.00 -12.74
CA SER A 40 17.39 6.23 -13.39
C SER A 40 17.71 7.51 -12.59
N GLY A 41 18.47 7.42 -11.51
CA GLY A 41 18.89 8.56 -10.68
C GLY A 41 17.82 9.05 -9.70
N VAL A 42 16.77 8.27 -9.43
CA VAL A 42 15.76 8.58 -8.42
C VAL A 42 16.30 8.20 -7.04
N ASP A 43 16.22 9.12 -6.07
CA ASP A 43 16.51 8.80 -4.67
C ASP A 43 15.42 7.88 -4.10
N ILE A 44 15.83 6.67 -3.70
CA ILE A 44 14.93 5.64 -3.17
C ILE A 44 15.02 5.46 -1.65
N ILE A 45 15.90 6.20 -0.97
CA ILE A 45 16.20 6.02 0.47
C ILE A 45 14.94 6.13 1.31
N HIS A 46 14.10 7.12 1.05
CA HIS A 46 12.87 7.32 1.79
C HIS A 46 11.85 6.18 1.57
N MET A 47 11.83 5.58 0.40
CA MET A 47 10.99 4.40 0.14
C MET A 47 11.55 3.15 0.81
N GLN A 48 12.87 2.97 0.81
CA GLN A 48 13.54 1.85 1.47
C GLN A 48 13.30 1.85 2.98
N ALA A 49 13.16 3.01 3.61
CA ALA A 49 12.84 3.14 5.02
C ALA A 49 11.54 2.42 5.41
N ALA A 50 10.59 2.26 4.48
CA ALA A 50 9.33 1.56 4.71
C ALA A 50 9.45 0.02 4.72
N ILE A 51 10.57 -0.58 4.27
CA ILE A 51 10.74 -2.04 4.15
C ILE A 51 10.64 -2.72 5.51
N GLY A 52 11.45 -2.28 6.48
CA GLY A 52 11.47 -2.85 7.83
C GLY A 52 10.12 -2.76 8.55
N PRO A 53 9.52 -1.57 8.64
CA PRO A 53 8.18 -1.38 9.17
C PRO A 53 7.10 -2.24 8.50
N THR A 54 7.09 -2.32 7.16
CA THR A 54 6.13 -3.16 6.42
C THR A 54 6.31 -4.64 6.75
N ARG A 55 7.56 -5.13 6.79
CA ARG A 55 7.84 -6.52 7.20
C ARG A 55 7.28 -6.81 8.60
N THR A 56 7.46 -5.89 9.55
CA THR A 56 6.94 -6.03 10.91
C THR A 56 5.41 -6.07 10.91
N LEU A 57 4.75 -5.16 10.21
CA LEU A 57 3.29 -5.15 10.07
C LEU A 57 2.76 -6.46 9.51
N VAL A 58 3.37 -6.97 8.44
CA VAL A 58 2.99 -8.24 7.78
C VAL A 58 3.14 -9.41 8.74
N ALA A 59 4.26 -9.49 9.48
CA ALA A 59 4.50 -10.56 10.43
C ALA A 59 3.46 -10.58 11.57
N GLU A 60 3.14 -9.43 12.14
CA GLU A 60 2.15 -9.30 13.22
C GLU A 60 0.72 -9.61 12.72
N ALA A 61 0.37 -9.13 11.54
CA ALA A 61 -0.92 -9.42 10.92
C ALA A 61 -1.08 -10.92 10.64
N ARG A 62 -0.06 -11.55 10.07
CA ARG A 62 -0.05 -12.99 9.77
C ARG A 62 -0.18 -13.83 11.03
N ALA A 63 0.50 -13.45 12.12
CA ALA A 63 0.40 -14.14 13.41
C ALA A 63 -1.03 -14.13 14.00
N ARG A 64 -1.91 -13.25 13.52
CA ARG A 64 -3.32 -13.14 13.90
C ARG A 64 -4.29 -13.64 12.85
N GLY A 65 -3.78 -14.27 11.77
CA GLY A 65 -4.61 -14.78 10.68
C GLY A 65 -5.25 -13.68 9.82
N ILE A 66 -4.72 -12.46 9.85
CA ILE A 66 -5.16 -11.38 8.97
C ILE A 66 -4.60 -11.64 7.57
N PRO A 67 -5.45 -11.71 6.53
CA PRO A 67 -5.00 -11.96 5.16
C PRO A 67 -4.12 -10.82 4.63
N ILE A 68 -3.10 -11.22 3.88
CA ILE A 68 -2.15 -10.30 3.24
C ILE A 68 -2.40 -10.29 1.73
N ILE A 69 -2.50 -9.10 1.17
CA ILE A 69 -2.71 -8.85 -0.25
C ILE A 69 -1.58 -7.97 -0.76
N TRP A 70 -0.83 -8.45 -1.73
CA TRP A 70 0.27 -7.74 -2.36
C TRP A 70 -0.17 -7.15 -3.68
N THR A 71 0.24 -5.94 -4.00
CA THR A 71 0.06 -5.41 -5.34
C THR A 71 1.40 -5.31 -6.09
N ARG A 72 1.34 -5.45 -7.39
CA ARG A 72 2.47 -5.22 -8.30
C ARG A 72 2.02 -4.28 -9.41
N HIS A 73 2.69 -3.13 -9.50
CA HIS A 73 2.47 -2.16 -10.57
C HIS A 73 3.37 -2.49 -11.76
N GLY A 74 2.77 -2.64 -12.92
CA GLY A 74 3.58 -2.88 -14.11
C GLY A 74 2.80 -2.89 -15.42
N PHE A 75 3.58 -2.85 -16.49
CA PHE A 75 3.11 -2.72 -17.86
C PHE A 75 3.71 -3.83 -18.73
N ARG A 76 2.99 -4.25 -19.75
CA ARG A 76 3.55 -5.09 -20.81
C ARG A 76 4.42 -4.25 -21.76
N ASP A 77 3.90 -3.08 -22.13
CA ASP A 77 4.53 -2.13 -23.05
C ASP A 77 4.05 -0.68 -22.76
N GLU A 78 4.48 0.25 -23.59
CA GLU A 78 4.10 1.67 -23.47
C GLU A 78 2.60 1.92 -23.69
N ARG A 79 1.93 1.09 -24.49
CA ARG A 79 0.49 1.22 -24.75
C ARG A 79 -0.31 0.86 -23.51
N ASP A 80 0.13 -0.18 -22.80
CA ASP A 80 -0.47 -0.60 -21.54
C ASP A 80 -0.30 0.47 -20.45
N ALA A 81 0.85 1.17 -20.43
CA ALA A 81 1.09 2.29 -19.50
C ALA A 81 0.21 3.52 -19.80
N GLY A 82 -0.18 3.74 -21.06
CA GLY A 82 -1.04 4.85 -21.46
C GLY A 82 -0.44 6.22 -21.14
N VAL A 83 -1.29 7.17 -20.71
CA VAL A 83 -0.85 8.54 -20.40
C VAL A 83 0.11 8.63 -19.20
N PHE A 84 0.16 7.60 -18.35
CA PHE A 84 1.08 7.56 -17.20
C PHE A 84 2.54 7.68 -17.65
N MET A 85 2.89 7.10 -18.79
CA MET A 85 4.23 7.18 -19.36
C MET A 85 4.66 8.63 -19.68
N ARG A 86 3.71 9.50 -20.04
CA ARG A 86 4.00 10.93 -20.29
C ARG A 86 4.38 11.68 -19.02
N LEU A 87 3.88 11.24 -17.88
CA LEU A 87 4.20 11.81 -16.58
C LEU A 87 5.49 11.23 -15.99
N ARG A 88 5.97 10.13 -16.53
CA ARG A 88 7.16 9.40 -16.08
C ARG A 88 8.02 8.98 -17.27
N PRO A 89 8.63 9.95 -18.00
CA PRO A 89 9.35 9.67 -19.24
C PRO A 89 10.51 8.66 -19.06
N PHE A 90 11.14 8.60 -17.88
CA PHE A 90 12.20 7.64 -17.59
C PHE A 90 11.72 6.17 -17.58
N LEU A 91 10.41 5.93 -17.51
CA LEU A 91 9.83 4.59 -17.65
C LEU A 91 9.64 4.18 -19.13
N ALA A 92 9.79 5.10 -20.09
CA ALA A 92 9.68 4.76 -21.51
C ALA A 92 10.78 3.79 -21.96
N THR A 93 11.96 3.88 -21.37
CA THR A 93 13.12 3.05 -21.74
C THR A 93 13.30 1.81 -20.86
N GLY A 94 12.50 1.63 -19.81
CA GLY A 94 12.55 0.46 -18.93
C GLY A 94 11.78 0.65 -17.64
N GLY A 95 11.91 -0.32 -16.73
CA GLY A 95 11.26 -0.34 -15.42
C GLY A 95 9.77 -0.68 -15.45
N LEU A 96 9.31 -1.25 -14.36
CA LEU A 96 7.94 -1.70 -14.17
C LEU A 96 7.43 -2.57 -15.33
N ARG A 97 8.30 -3.39 -15.91
CA ARG A 97 7.92 -4.32 -16.97
C ARG A 97 7.56 -5.66 -16.37
N LYS A 98 6.35 -6.17 -16.71
CA LYS A 98 5.90 -7.49 -16.29
C LYS A 98 6.93 -8.55 -16.66
N GLU A 99 6.99 -9.62 -15.88
CA GLU A 99 7.89 -10.76 -16.10
C GLU A 99 9.40 -10.45 -15.97
N THR A 100 9.76 -9.26 -15.47
CA THR A 100 11.15 -8.91 -15.15
C THR A 100 11.46 -9.08 -13.67
N TRP A 101 12.74 -9.17 -13.32
CA TRP A 101 13.18 -9.16 -11.92
C TRP A 101 12.73 -7.88 -11.19
N GLY A 102 12.76 -6.73 -11.85
CA GLY A 102 12.32 -5.45 -11.29
C GLY A 102 10.85 -5.42 -10.90
N TYR A 103 10.00 -6.18 -11.62
CA TYR A 103 8.58 -6.31 -11.33
C TYR A 103 8.27 -7.14 -10.09
N ASN A 104 9.18 -8.03 -9.67
CA ASN A 104 8.98 -8.85 -8.49
C ASN A 104 9.01 -8.02 -7.21
N LEU A 105 8.31 -8.50 -6.18
CA LEU A 105 8.42 -7.90 -4.85
C LEU A 105 9.86 -8.02 -4.34
N ILE A 106 10.29 -7.02 -3.58
CA ILE A 106 11.59 -7.08 -2.91
C ILE A 106 11.61 -8.21 -1.88
N ASP A 107 12.75 -8.87 -1.74
CA ASP A 107 12.90 -9.97 -0.81
C ASP A 107 12.79 -9.52 0.66
N GLY A 108 12.44 -10.46 1.52
CA GLY A 108 12.45 -10.27 2.97
C GLY A 108 11.23 -9.56 3.56
N LEU A 109 10.15 -9.36 2.80
CA LEU A 109 8.88 -8.81 3.30
C LEU A 109 8.00 -9.87 3.96
N GLY A 110 8.33 -11.17 3.81
CA GLY A 110 7.57 -12.27 4.37
C GLY A 110 6.39 -12.72 3.49
N GLN A 111 6.41 -12.41 2.19
CA GLN A 111 5.43 -12.92 1.23
C GLN A 111 5.49 -14.43 1.11
N THR A 112 4.34 -15.07 0.94
CA THR A 112 4.17 -16.51 0.78
C THR A 112 3.28 -16.85 -0.42
N GLU A 113 3.30 -18.08 -0.87
CA GLU A 113 2.43 -18.56 -1.97
C GLU A 113 0.93 -18.57 -1.61
N TYR A 114 0.61 -18.52 -0.33
CA TYR A 114 -0.77 -18.48 0.17
C TYR A 114 -1.36 -17.07 0.24
N ASP A 115 -0.56 -16.04 -0.03
CA ASP A 115 -1.01 -14.65 -0.06
C ASP A 115 -1.73 -14.33 -1.37
N TRP A 116 -2.51 -13.27 -1.36
CA TRP A 116 -3.16 -12.76 -2.56
C TRP A 116 -2.23 -11.80 -3.32
N PHE A 117 -2.25 -11.90 -4.66
CA PHE A 117 -1.45 -11.02 -5.52
C PHE A 117 -2.34 -10.33 -6.54
N ILE A 118 -2.28 -9.01 -6.58
CA ILE A 118 -3.05 -8.14 -7.47
C ILE A 118 -2.10 -7.43 -8.43
N GLU A 119 -2.29 -7.65 -9.72
CA GLU A 119 -1.55 -6.92 -10.75
C GLU A 119 -2.33 -5.69 -11.19
N LYS A 120 -1.64 -4.55 -11.28
CA LYS A 120 -2.25 -3.30 -11.69
C LYS A 120 -1.37 -2.52 -12.66
N SER A 121 -1.97 -1.67 -13.50
CA SER A 121 -1.28 -0.79 -14.44
C SER A 121 -1.63 0.69 -14.22
N ARG A 122 -2.30 1.02 -13.12
CA ARG A 122 -2.65 2.38 -12.72
C ARG A 122 -2.33 2.58 -11.24
N LEU A 123 -2.39 3.83 -10.76
CA LEU A 123 -2.02 4.16 -9.39
C LEU A 123 -2.88 3.42 -8.37
N SER A 124 -4.19 3.48 -8.50
CA SER A 124 -5.10 2.77 -7.61
C SER A 124 -5.06 1.27 -7.86
N ALA A 125 -4.97 0.50 -6.78
CA ALA A 125 -5.06 -0.95 -6.81
C ALA A 125 -6.49 -1.46 -7.06
N PHE A 126 -7.50 -0.61 -6.98
CA PHE A 126 -8.89 -0.96 -7.32
C PHE A 126 -9.18 -0.77 -8.81
N TYR A 127 -8.41 0.11 -9.49
CA TYR A 127 -8.73 0.46 -10.87
C TYR A 127 -8.45 -0.70 -11.83
N ASN A 128 -9.51 -1.25 -12.39
CA ASN A 128 -9.47 -2.33 -13.37
C ASN A 128 -8.71 -3.58 -12.89
N THR A 129 -8.91 -3.95 -11.62
CA THR A 129 -8.35 -5.15 -10.98
C THR A 129 -9.47 -5.93 -10.26
N ASN A 130 -9.10 -7.08 -9.70
CA ASN A 130 -10.01 -7.88 -8.87
C ASN A 130 -9.84 -7.62 -7.35
N LEU A 131 -9.17 -6.54 -6.93
CA LEU A 131 -8.91 -6.28 -5.51
C LEU A 131 -10.22 -6.20 -4.70
N GLU A 132 -11.22 -5.48 -5.19
CA GLU A 132 -12.50 -5.37 -4.50
C GLU A 132 -13.17 -6.74 -4.33
N LEU A 133 -13.18 -7.57 -5.37
CA LEU A 133 -13.72 -8.92 -5.30
C LEU A 133 -13.01 -9.75 -4.23
N VAL A 134 -11.67 -9.70 -4.19
CA VAL A 134 -10.86 -10.40 -3.17
C VAL A 134 -11.21 -9.91 -1.76
N LEU A 135 -11.23 -8.60 -1.54
CA LEU A 135 -11.56 -8.02 -0.23
C LEU A 135 -12.97 -8.40 0.23
N ARG A 136 -13.97 -8.38 -0.67
CA ARG A 136 -15.35 -8.79 -0.35
C ARG A 136 -15.42 -10.28 -0.05
N SER A 137 -14.69 -11.14 -0.78
CA SER A 137 -14.67 -12.59 -0.51
C SER A 137 -13.99 -12.94 0.82
N LEU A 138 -13.14 -12.06 1.32
CA LEU A 138 -12.51 -12.15 2.65
C LEU A 138 -13.34 -11.49 3.76
N ASP A 139 -14.54 -11.02 3.47
CA ASP A 139 -15.38 -10.24 4.38
C ASP A 139 -14.67 -9.02 4.99
N ALA A 140 -13.64 -8.50 4.32
CA ALA A 140 -12.88 -7.37 4.80
C ALA A 140 -13.71 -6.08 4.77
N GLU A 141 -13.71 -5.34 5.87
CA GLU A 141 -14.24 -3.97 5.98
C GLU A 141 -13.14 -2.96 6.23
N THR A 142 -12.16 -3.34 7.04
CA THR A 142 -11.02 -2.49 7.41
C THR A 142 -9.78 -2.95 6.65
N ILE A 143 -9.06 -2.00 6.06
CA ILE A 143 -7.88 -2.28 5.24
C ILE A 143 -6.70 -1.51 5.82
N LEU A 144 -5.72 -2.23 6.35
CA LEU A 144 -4.41 -1.65 6.67
C LEU A 144 -3.59 -1.53 5.38
N ILE A 145 -3.14 -0.33 5.06
CA ILE A 145 -2.42 -0.05 3.81
C ILE A 145 -0.97 0.33 4.12
N ALA A 146 -0.06 -0.37 3.47
CA ALA A 146 1.38 -0.14 3.49
C ALA A 146 1.93 -0.04 2.06
N GLY A 147 3.18 0.36 1.88
CA GLY A 147 3.89 0.33 0.60
C GLY A 147 4.17 1.70 -0.02
N VAL A 148 4.40 1.72 -1.31
CA VAL A 148 4.90 2.90 -2.03
C VAL A 148 4.08 3.21 -3.29
N LEU A 149 3.98 4.46 -3.73
CA LEU A 149 4.45 5.72 -3.15
C LEU A 149 3.34 6.34 -2.31
N THR A 150 3.67 6.91 -1.16
CA THR A 150 2.71 7.52 -0.23
C THR A 150 1.74 8.47 -0.94
N ASN A 151 2.27 9.42 -1.72
CA ASN A 151 1.51 10.46 -2.40
C ASN A 151 0.92 10.03 -3.77
N GLN A 152 1.05 8.76 -4.15
CA GLN A 152 0.58 8.24 -5.44
C GLN A 152 -0.25 6.96 -5.26
N CYS A 153 0.36 5.78 -5.39
CA CYS A 153 -0.38 4.51 -5.35
C CYS A 153 -1.08 4.28 -4.01
N VAL A 154 -0.44 4.62 -2.90
CA VAL A 154 -1.04 4.53 -1.56
C VAL A 154 -2.22 5.49 -1.44
N ALA A 155 -2.04 6.77 -1.77
CA ALA A 155 -3.10 7.78 -1.73
C ALA A 155 -4.27 7.43 -2.66
N ALA A 156 -3.99 7.01 -3.90
CA ALA A 156 -5.02 6.63 -4.86
C ALA A 156 -5.81 5.39 -4.40
N THR A 157 -5.12 4.38 -3.86
CA THR A 157 -5.75 3.14 -3.38
C THR A 157 -6.59 3.40 -2.13
N SER A 158 -6.08 4.18 -1.17
CA SER A 158 -6.82 4.51 0.05
C SER A 158 -8.09 5.32 -0.24
N LYS A 159 -8.02 6.23 -1.22
CA LYS A 159 -9.18 7.02 -1.67
C LYS A 159 -10.23 6.16 -2.34
N ASP A 160 -9.82 5.28 -3.24
CA ASP A 160 -10.70 4.35 -3.92
C ASP A 160 -11.31 3.30 -2.97
N ALA A 161 -10.59 2.92 -1.90
CA ALA A 161 -11.13 2.09 -0.84
C ALA A 161 -12.30 2.78 -0.11
N ASN A 162 -12.10 4.05 0.27
CA ASN A 162 -13.15 4.86 0.90
C ASN A 162 -14.40 4.99 0.00
N PHE A 163 -14.21 5.24 -1.31
CA PHE A 163 -15.31 5.34 -2.27
C PHE A 163 -16.12 4.05 -2.44
N ARG A 164 -15.62 2.93 -1.92
CA ARG A 164 -16.24 1.58 -1.92
C ARG A 164 -16.70 1.15 -0.54
N ASP A 165 -16.79 2.10 0.39
CA ASP A 165 -17.21 1.89 1.79
C ASP A 165 -16.30 0.91 2.58
N PHE A 166 -15.03 0.78 2.18
CA PHE A 166 -14.01 0.22 3.06
C PHE A 166 -13.51 1.28 4.05
N LYS A 167 -12.93 0.84 5.15
CA LYS A 167 -12.30 1.65 6.19
C LYS A 167 -10.77 1.62 6.01
N PRO A 168 -10.19 2.47 5.15
CA PRO A 168 -8.75 2.46 4.91
C PRO A 168 -7.99 3.10 6.06
N ILE A 169 -6.96 2.41 6.55
CA ILE A 169 -5.98 2.86 7.52
C ILE A 169 -4.61 2.82 6.88
N VAL A 170 -4.03 3.96 6.60
CA VAL A 170 -2.65 4.03 6.10
C VAL A 170 -1.71 3.98 7.29
N VAL A 171 -0.80 3.00 7.31
CA VAL A 171 0.20 2.86 8.36
C VAL A 171 1.41 3.72 8.02
N ARG A 172 1.61 4.82 8.79
CA ARG A 172 2.56 5.90 8.49
C ARG A 172 3.95 5.40 8.12
N GLU A 173 4.62 4.69 9.02
CA GLU A 173 6.00 4.25 8.85
C GLU A 173 6.15 3.12 7.81
N CYS A 174 5.05 2.50 7.42
CA CYS A 174 5.01 1.50 6.36
C CYS A 174 4.87 2.10 4.97
N THR A 175 4.95 3.43 4.83
CA THR A 175 4.85 4.09 3.52
C THR A 175 6.05 4.99 3.24
N GLY A 176 6.36 5.17 1.96
CA GLY A 176 7.48 6.02 1.51
C GLY A 176 7.23 6.63 0.14
N THR A 177 8.00 7.64 -0.23
CA THR A 177 7.87 8.36 -1.51
C THR A 177 9.22 8.74 -2.09
N THR A 178 9.28 9.01 -3.39
CA THR A 178 10.46 9.56 -4.07
C THR A 178 10.70 11.05 -3.79
N LEU A 179 9.74 11.72 -3.18
CA LEU A 179 9.80 13.14 -2.85
C LEU A 179 9.51 13.32 -1.35
N PRO A 180 10.52 13.17 -0.46
CA PRO A 180 10.33 13.14 1.00
C PRO A 180 9.50 14.29 1.56
N HIS A 181 9.65 15.50 0.99
CA HIS A 181 8.89 16.69 1.40
C HIS A 181 7.38 16.58 1.13
N LEU A 182 6.92 15.62 0.30
CA LEU A 182 5.50 15.37 0.04
C LEU A 182 4.93 14.26 0.92
N HIS A 183 5.73 13.59 1.74
CA HIS A 183 5.25 12.47 2.56
C HIS A 183 4.22 12.93 3.60
N GLU A 184 4.64 13.79 4.51
CA GLU A 184 3.73 14.29 5.56
C GLU A 184 2.53 15.07 5.01
N PRO A 185 2.68 16.00 4.03
CA PRO A 185 1.52 16.64 3.42
C PRO A 185 0.53 15.66 2.78
N ALA A 186 1.02 14.56 2.16
CA ALA A 186 0.14 13.55 1.60
C ALA A 186 -0.63 12.79 2.69
N LEU A 187 0.05 12.41 3.78
CA LEU A 187 -0.59 11.75 4.93
C LEU A 187 -1.63 12.68 5.59
N GLU A 188 -1.30 13.96 5.76
CA GLU A 188 -2.24 14.95 6.30
C GLU A 188 -3.49 15.08 5.40
N MET A 189 -3.30 15.26 4.10
CA MET A 189 -4.40 15.32 3.13
C MET A 189 -5.28 14.08 3.18
N MET A 190 -4.69 12.89 3.29
CA MET A 190 -5.40 11.63 3.41
C MET A 190 -6.22 11.56 4.70
N SER A 191 -5.63 11.96 5.83
CA SER A 191 -6.27 11.88 7.15
C SER A 191 -7.49 12.80 7.29
N VAL A 192 -7.42 13.97 6.68
CA VAL A 192 -8.54 14.93 6.66
C VAL A 192 -9.60 14.54 5.63
N GLY A 193 -9.19 13.89 4.54
CA GLY A 193 -10.05 13.69 3.38
C GLY A 193 -10.82 12.36 3.36
N TRP A 194 -10.16 11.21 3.63
CA TRP A 194 -10.80 9.92 3.32
C TRP A 194 -10.27 8.68 4.04
N CYS A 195 -9.20 8.76 4.83
CA CYS A 195 -8.69 7.59 5.55
C CYS A 195 -8.18 7.96 6.94
N GLU A 196 -7.97 6.95 7.76
CA GLU A 196 -7.19 7.10 8.97
C GLU A 196 -5.69 6.98 8.63
N VAL A 197 -4.85 7.81 9.24
CA VAL A 197 -3.40 7.63 9.25
C VAL A 197 -2.99 7.22 10.66
N ARG A 198 -2.41 6.03 10.78
CA ARG A 198 -2.09 5.42 12.08
C ARG A 198 -0.59 5.14 12.20
N PRO A 199 0.05 5.45 13.33
CA PRO A 199 1.40 4.99 13.63
C PRO A 199 1.48 3.46 13.65
N LEU A 200 2.61 2.90 13.22
CA LEU A 200 2.84 1.45 13.20
C LEU A 200 2.68 0.82 14.60
N GLU A 201 3.20 1.47 15.62
CA GLU A 201 3.11 0.96 17.00
C GLU A 201 1.66 0.77 17.45
N GLU A 202 0.79 1.74 17.15
CA GLU A 202 -0.65 1.65 17.44
C GLU A 202 -1.34 0.56 16.64
N ALA A 203 -0.99 0.43 15.35
CA ALA A 203 -1.53 -0.64 14.50
C ALA A 203 -1.14 -2.02 15.03
N ILE A 204 0.12 -2.22 15.41
CA ILE A 204 0.63 -3.46 16.01
C ILE A 204 -0.04 -3.74 17.36
N CYS A 205 -0.19 -2.73 18.21
CA CYS A 205 -0.88 -2.88 19.49
C CYS A 205 -2.32 -3.39 19.29
N GLN A 206 -3.06 -2.82 18.36
CA GLN A 206 -4.42 -3.27 18.06
C GLN A 206 -4.43 -4.68 17.45
N ILE A 207 -3.52 -5.00 16.52
CA ILE A 207 -3.41 -6.34 15.93
C ILE A 207 -3.16 -7.38 17.02
N ARG A 208 -2.23 -7.14 17.94
CA ARG A 208 -1.89 -8.06 19.03
C ARG A 208 -3.04 -8.30 19.99
N ASN A 209 -3.93 -7.34 20.16
CA ASN A 209 -5.12 -7.43 21.00
C ASN A 209 -6.30 -8.15 20.31
N LEU A 210 -6.22 -8.46 19.03
CA LEU A 210 -7.23 -9.28 18.36
C LEU A 210 -7.15 -10.73 18.88
N PRO A 211 -8.28 -11.41 19.07
CA PRO A 211 -8.28 -12.83 19.35
C PRO A 211 -7.59 -13.58 18.21
N LEU A 212 -6.92 -14.70 18.56
CA LEU A 212 -6.41 -15.61 17.55
C LEU A 212 -7.60 -16.15 16.74
N SER A 213 -7.48 -16.17 15.42
CA SER A 213 -8.47 -16.85 14.59
C SER A 213 -8.39 -18.35 14.95
N ASN A 214 -9.35 -18.84 15.71
CA ASN A 214 -9.50 -20.28 15.84
C ASN A 214 -9.76 -20.83 14.42
N SER A 215 -8.84 -21.65 13.96
CA SER A 215 -8.90 -22.43 12.71
C SER A 215 -10.19 -23.23 12.61
#